data_d985936d72b26ef208e76d2e615356e8
#
_entry.id   d985936d72b26ef208e76d2e615356e8
#
_cell.length_a   1.000
_cell.length_b   1.000
_cell.length_c   1.000
_cell.angle_alpha   90.00
_cell.angle_beta   90.00
_cell.angle_gamma   90.00
#
_symmetry.space_group_name_H-M   'P 1'
#
loop_
_entity.id
_entity.type
_entity.pdbx_description
1 polymer ?
#
loop_
_entity_poly.entity_id
_entity_poly.type
_entity_poly.pdbx_seq_one_letter_code
_entity_poly.pdbx_strand_id
1 'polypeptide(L)'
;MYNTQTECLEDGAFTSCDATRDMRHKLLRAEGALNRFLMVSNFLESEEDDTFEQTEEEISKLADSFVEYLCVQAPDPNSPLEAKGRWDTHVTIAQAGELWRAPYRIPYEFCLNEACTEVGFNLAVPCKSTMAQTHWDDDVDDYLPYTPNESSAIESRYAAHAALLAASSAFHASASIEKVYVNCLRDGNKEDVVISVAFDRKTLCDAYSASKANAFSEPFETLSRFNARFKFEGDNGLCNIEKLFSLGKGDFKSSFERLVAIDTTPFNEKARDMLHVDCPMRMSIFEDGQRRAYADEVSAALDAGVENAELALKQIHDRTEDLLVRDICTRLLAAFSEGALGETSFLEVKEAFMDAYGLKPAMMRASSLMRDDDPAAIGLLEELAAQGDVIDGFNDTSRVCYRYFDSYETRAIYAKRCLDDAKGRIVSPLADEVFLAHDSLAQELTTTITGADEALRHAQRCIELSPARAYSYLRAARAYFMKDDYENEVKMCCKALEVTWRADDAGLAFYWLAYSFWKLEKYDAAVACYKRCSMLNSYMASEAKTELDELLSSVKGLKRHSVEEDEAILEAHGVPLNALTENAEFLLAAAKETIDSSAVSLGCIFAAAGVRILRDDAIVPALRALNVTM
;
A
#
# COMPACT_ATOMS: atom_id res chain seq x y z
N MET A 1 8.37 -13.90 3.20
CA MET A 1 8.75 -14.93 2.22
C MET A 1 7.56 -15.56 1.48
N TYR A 2 6.33 -15.46 2.00
CA TYR A 2 5.14 -16.12 1.43
C TYR A 2 4.47 -15.39 0.26
N ASN A 3 4.72 -14.10 0.07
CA ASN A 3 3.99 -13.29 -0.93
C ASN A 3 4.66 -13.16 -2.29
N THR A 4 5.96 -13.30 -2.37
CA THR A 4 6.70 -13.13 -3.63
C THR A 4 6.45 -14.23 -4.66
N GLN A 5 6.05 -15.42 -4.22
CA GLN A 5 5.79 -16.53 -5.16
C GLN A 5 4.41 -16.48 -5.79
N THR A 6 3.39 -15.98 -5.08
CA THR A 6 2.04 -15.83 -5.64
C THR A 6 1.96 -14.63 -6.60
N GLU A 7 2.63 -13.54 -6.29
CA GLU A 7 2.71 -12.36 -7.17
C GLU A 7 3.47 -12.64 -8.47
N CYS A 8 4.56 -13.41 -8.42
CA CYS A 8 5.25 -13.86 -9.64
C CYS A 8 4.40 -14.77 -10.54
N LEU A 9 3.34 -15.40 -10.01
CA LEU A 9 2.42 -16.24 -10.77
C LEU A 9 1.20 -15.47 -11.30
N GLU A 10 0.87 -14.32 -10.69
CA GLU A 10 -0.23 -13.45 -11.12
C GLU A 10 0.20 -12.41 -12.17
N ASP A 11 1.47 -12.03 -12.21
CA ASP A 11 2.01 -11.16 -13.26
C ASP A 11 2.08 -11.90 -14.59
N GLY A 12 1.10 -11.64 -15.45
CA GLY A 12 0.83 -12.06 -16.82
C GLY A 12 1.91 -12.71 -17.72
N ALA A 13 3.13 -12.87 -17.25
CA ALA A 13 4.23 -13.53 -17.96
C ALA A 13 4.04 -15.06 -18.11
N PHE A 14 3.19 -15.66 -17.27
CA PHE A 14 2.99 -17.11 -17.23
C PHE A 14 1.61 -17.59 -17.72
N THR A 15 0.76 -16.73 -18.24
CA THR A 15 -0.65 -17.06 -18.54
C THR A 15 -0.89 -17.62 -19.95
N SER A 16 0.13 -17.82 -20.78
CA SER A 16 -0.08 -18.07 -22.21
C SER A 16 0.27 -19.46 -22.75
N CYS A 17 0.71 -20.43 -21.92
CA CYS A 17 0.95 -21.77 -22.44
C CYS A 17 0.66 -22.91 -21.44
N ASP A 18 0.31 -24.11 -21.97
CA ASP A 18 -0.02 -25.31 -21.19
C ASP A 18 1.13 -25.75 -20.24
N ALA A 19 2.39 -25.53 -20.64
CA ALA A 19 3.54 -25.80 -19.80
C ALA A 19 3.57 -24.96 -18.51
N THR A 20 3.04 -23.76 -18.57
CA THR A 20 2.93 -22.85 -17.42
C THR A 20 1.85 -23.26 -16.44
N ARG A 21 0.73 -23.78 -16.97
CA ARG A 21 -0.35 -24.35 -16.15
C ARG A 21 0.15 -25.57 -15.38
N ASP A 22 0.89 -26.48 -16.03
CA ASP A 22 1.49 -27.64 -15.38
C ASP A 22 2.52 -27.24 -14.31
N MET A 23 3.34 -26.24 -14.58
CA MET A 23 4.27 -25.68 -13.59
C MET A 23 3.54 -25.10 -12.38
N ARG A 24 2.47 -24.33 -12.60
CA ARG A 24 1.64 -23.79 -11.52
C ARG A 24 1.05 -24.88 -10.64
N HIS A 25 0.51 -25.94 -11.25
CA HIS A 25 -0.01 -27.10 -10.50
C HIS A 25 1.07 -27.82 -9.70
N LYS A 26 2.30 -27.96 -10.24
CA LYS A 26 3.43 -28.54 -9.51
C LYS A 26 3.85 -27.68 -8.33
N LEU A 27 3.89 -26.36 -8.48
CA LEU A 27 4.21 -25.43 -7.40
C LEU A 27 3.14 -25.46 -6.31
N LEU A 28 1.85 -25.48 -6.65
CA LEU A 28 0.77 -25.58 -5.67
C LEU A 28 0.83 -26.91 -4.89
N ARG A 29 1.18 -28.01 -5.55
CA ARG A 29 1.40 -29.31 -4.87
C ARG A 29 2.60 -29.25 -3.93
N ALA A 30 3.70 -28.66 -4.36
CA ALA A 30 4.89 -28.50 -3.53
C ALA A 30 4.61 -27.62 -2.30
N GLU A 31 3.87 -26.51 -2.49
CA GLU A 31 3.42 -25.65 -1.40
C GLU A 31 2.49 -26.41 -0.43
N GLY A 32 1.54 -27.17 -0.95
CA GLY A 32 0.65 -28.02 -0.14
C GLY A 32 1.41 -29.05 0.66
N ALA A 33 2.41 -29.71 0.07
CA ALA A 33 3.27 -30.66 0.76
C ALA A 33 4.09 -30.01 1.87
N LEU A 34 4.66 -28.81 1.61
CA LEU A 34 5.39 -28.04 2.60
C LEU A 34 4.49 -27.59 3.76
N ASN A 35 3.28 -27.13 3.46
CA ASN A 35 2.33 -26.73 4.50
C ASN A 35 1.92 -27.92 5.37
N ARG A 36 1.70 -29.12 4.78
CA ARG A 36 1.46 -30.35 5.54
C ARG A 36 2.63 -30.66 6.47
N PHE A 37 3.86 -30.64 5.95
CA PHE A 37 5.07 -30.84 6.73
C PHE A 37 5.14 -29.89 7.93
N LEU A 38 4.94 -28.59 7.72
CA LEU A 38 4.99 -27.58 8.78
C LEU A 38 3.90 -27.78 9.83
N MET A 39 2.72 -28.25 9.42
CA MET A 39 1.65 -28.57 10.38
C MET A 39 2.00 -29.75 11.27
N VAL A 40 2.49 -30.81 10.67
CA VAL A 40 2.84 -32.03 11.38
C VAL A 40 4.02 -31.79 12.31
N SER A 41 5.05 -31.07 11.88
CA SER A 41 6.22 -30.77 12.72
C SER A 41 5.89 -29.99 14.01
N ASN A 42 4.73 -29.31 14.06
CA ASN A 42 4.25 -28.66 15.28
C ASN A 42 3.56 -29.60 16.26
N PHE A 43 3.23 -30.83 15.84
CA PHE A 43 2.51 -31.83 16.66
C PHE A 43 3.38 -33.05 17.01
N LEU A 44 4.45 -33.26 16.27
CA LEU A 44 5.42 -34.31 16.61
C LEU A 44 6.31 -33.81 17.75
N GLU A 45 6.22 -34.40 18.91
CA GLU A 45 7.28 -34.35 19.90
C GLU A 45 8.46 -35.11 19.27
N SER A 46 9.52 -34.38 18.91
CA SER A 46 10.71 -34.96 18.32
C SER A 46 11.38 -35.92 19.32
N GLU A 47 11.21 -37.21 19.16
CA GLU A 47 12.15 -38.18 19.69
C GLU A 47 13.40 -38.20 18.79
N GLU A 48 14.58 -38.09 19.36
CA GLU A 48 15.88 -37.84 18.70
C GLU A 48 16.33 -38.90 17.68
N ASP A 49 15.54 -39.95 17.41
CA ASP A 49 15.91 -41.10 16.60
C ASP A 49 15.04 -41.40 15.38
N ASP A 50 14.10 -40.51 15.00
CA ASP A 50 13.22 -40.77 13.86
C ASP A 50 13.95 -40.59 12.52
N THR A 51 13.95 -41.65 11.72
CA THR A 51 14.45 -41.61 10.34
C THR A 51 13.56 -40.73 9.49
N PHE A 52 14.12 -40.05 8.47
CA PHE A 52 13.40 -39.20 7.54
C PHE A 52 12.18 -39.94 6.90
N GLU A 53 12.35 -41.25 6.62
CA GLU A 53 11.32 -42.08 6.02
C GLU A 53 10.11 -42.29 6.95
N GLN A 54 10.33 -42.52 8.26
CA GLN A 54 9.25 -42.63 9.25
C GLN A 54 8.47 -41.32 9.38
N THR A 55 9.19 -40.19 9.39
CA THR A 55 8.57 -38.87 9.44
C THR A 55 7.73 -38.59 8.20
N GLU A 56 8.18 -38.98 7.00
CA GLU A 56 7.44 -38.81 5.74
C GLU A 56 6.16 -39.67 5.73
N GLU A 57 6.23 -40.91 6.24
CA GLU A 57 5.07 -41.78 6.37
C GLU A 57 4.01 -41.22 7.32
N GLU A 58 4.44 -40.77 8.53
CA GLU A 58 3.52 -40.15 9.49
C GLU A 58 2.91 -38.85 8.97
N ILE A 59 3.68 -38.01 8.25
CA ILE A 59 3.18 -36.82 7.56
C ILE A 59 2.09 -37.18 6.56
N SER A 60 2.27 -38.23 5.79
CA SER A 60 1.30 -38.66 4.78
C SER A 60 0.03 -39.18 5.41
N LYS A 61 0.14 -40.02 6.45
CA LYS A 61 -1.03 -40.50 7.21
C LYS A 61 -1.83 -39.36 7.83
N LEU A 62 -1.15 -38.37 8.40
CA LEU A 62 -1.81 -37.19 8.97
C LEU A 62 -2.39 -36.30 7.88
N ALA A 63 -1.75 -36.14 6.73
CA ALA A 63 -2.27 -35.34 5.63
C ALA A 63 -3.63 -35.84 5.12
N ASP A 64 -3.85 -37.13 5.06
CA ASP A 64 -5.13 -37.71 4.64
C ASP A 64 -6.27 -37.39 5.62
N SER A 65 -5.96 -37.26 6.92
CA SER A 65 -6.92 -36.89 7.96
C SER A 65 -7.14 -35.36 8.07
N PHE A 66 -6.24 -34.52 7.54
CA PHE A 66 -6.31 -33.07 7.73
C PHE A 66 -7.51 -32.39 7.10
N VAL A 67 -8.08 -32.96 6.04
CA VAL A 67 -9.33 -32.44 5.46
C VAL A 67 -10.47 -32.48 6.48
N GLU A 68 -10.46 -33.49 7.35
CA GLU A 68 -11.44 -33.61 8.44
C GLU A 68 -11.15 -32.65 9.61
N TYR A 69 -9.88 -32.28 9.80
CA TYR A 69 -9.45 -31.40 10.88
C TYR A 69 -9.49 -29.90 10.54
N LEU A 70 -9.71 -29.53 9.28
CA LEU A 70 -9.69 -28.11 8.88
C LEU A 70 -10.64 -27.26 9.73
N CYS A 71 -11.84 -27.77 10.05
CA CYS A 71 -12.82 -27.07 10.88
C CYS A 71 -12.54 -27.11 12.37
N VAL A 72 -11.68 -27.98 12.86
CA VAL A 72 -11.26 -27.99 14.28
C VAL A 72 -10.54 -26.69 14.65
N GLN A 73 -9.92 -26.04 13.67
CA GLN A 73 -9.27 -24.73 13.83
C GLN A 73 -10.25 -23.55 13.83
N ALA A 74 -11.52 -23.78 13.48
CA ALA A 74 -12.49 -22.70 13.43
C ALA A 74 -12.61 -22.05 14.82
N PRO A 75 -12.31 -20.76 14.96
CA PRO A 75 -12.45 -20.09 16.24
C PRO A 75 -13.92 -20.03 16.65
N ASP A 76 -14.16 -19.95 17.96
CA ASP A 76 -15.52 -19.88 18.49
C ASP A 76 -16.20 -18.57 18.06
N PRO A 77 -17.22 -18.62 17.19
CA PRO A 77 -17.94 -17.42 16.75
C PRO A 77 -18.80 -16.79 17.85
N ASN A 78 -19.00 -17.50 18.99
CA ASN A 78 -19.72 -16.98 20.16
C ASN A 78 -18.82 -16.09 21.05
N SER A 79 -17.51 -16.11 20.83
CA SER A 79 -16.55 -15.34 21.62
C SER A 79 -15.78 -14.35 20.71
N PRO A 80 -16.45 -13.33 20.16
CA PRO A 80 -15.83 -12.39 19.24
C PRO A 80 -14.80 -11.53 19.94
N LEU A 81 -13.73 -11.19 19.19
CA LEU A 81 -12.73 -10.22 19.61
C LEU A 81 -13.31 -8.80 19.60
N GLU A 82 -12.73 -7.93 20.43
CA GLU A 82 -13.10 -6.52 20.46
C GLU A 82 -12.37 -5.77 19.33
N ALA A 83 -12.96 -5.71 18.14
CA ALA A 83 -12.49 -4.88 17.04
C ALA A 83 -13.21 -3.53 17.04
N LYS A 84 -12.45 -2.44 16.98
CA LYS A 84 -12.94 -1.06 17.03
C LYS A 84 -12.74 -0.38 15.69
N GLY A 85 -13.82 -0.16 14.95
CA GLY A 85 -13.78 0.51 13.67
C GLY A 85 -13.42 -0.40 12.49
N ARG A 86 -13.38 0.20 11.31
CA ARG A 86 -13.15 -0.48 10.04
C ARG A 86 -11.75 -1.09 9.96
N TRP A 87 -10.72 -0.32 10.37
CA TRP A 87 -9.34 -0.76 10.31
C TRP A 87 -9.09 -1.99 11.18
N ASP A 88 -9.46 -1.93 12.46
CA ASP A 88 -9.26 -3.06 13.38
C ASP A 88 -9.98 -4.32 12.88
N THR A 89 -11.20 -4.17 12.32
CA THR A 89 -11.96 -5.30 11.77
C THR A 89 -11.24 -5.91 10.56
N HIS A 90 -10.73 -5.10 9.63
CA HIS A 90 -9.95 -5.59 8.48
C HIS A 90 -8.69 -6.34 8.94
N VAL A 91 -7.92 -5.75 9.84
CA VAL A 91 -6.67 -6.36 10.35
C VAL A 91 -6.97 -7.66 11.07
N THR A 92 -8.01 -7.71 11.91
CA THR A 92 -8.34 -8.92 12.68
C THR A 92 -8.78 -10.07 11.76
N ILE A 93 -9.59 -9.79 10.72
CA ILE A 93 -9.98 -10.79 9.72
C ILE A 93 -8.75 -11.30 8.95
N ALA A 94 -7.89 -10.38 8.52
CA ALA A 94 -6.68 -10.74 7.79
C ALA A 94 -5.72 -11.59 8.63
N GLN A 95 -5.48 -11.21 9.89
CA GLN A 95 -4.67 -11.99 10.82
C GLN A 95 -5.26 -13.38 11.09
N ALA A 96 -6.59 -13.48 11.22
CA ALA A 96 -7.25 -14.77 11.38
C ALA A 96 -7.01 -15.67 10.15
N GLY A 97 -7.08 -15.13 8.94
CA GLY A 97 -6.81 -15.87 7.70
C GLY A 97 -5.35 -16.37 7.60
N GLU A 98 -4.39 -15.56 8.01
CA GLU A 98 -2.96 -15.95 8.03
C GLU A 98 -2.65 -17.04 9.08
N LEU A 99 -3.53 -17.22 10.06
CA LEU A 99 -3.39 -18.27 11.07
C LEU A 99 -4.01 -19.61 10.65
N TRP A 100 -4.72 -19.66 9.54
CA TRP A 100 -5.29 -20.92 9.06
C TRP A 100 -4.20 -21.94 8.73
N ARG A 101 -4.27 -23.07 9.41
CA ARG A 101 -3.39 -24.22 9.16
C ARG A 101 -4.15 -25.21 8.28
N ALA A 102 -3.95 -25.12 6.98
CA ALA A 102 -4.65 -25.93 6.00
C ALA A 102 -3.65 -26.84 5.27
N PRO A 103 -4.00 -28.11 4.97
CA PRO A 103 -3.13 -29.03 4.21
C PRO A 103 -2.83 -28.52 2.80
N TYR A 104 -3.75 -27.71 2.26
CA TYR A 104 -3.57 -26.94 1.02
C TYR A 104 -3.86 -25.49 1.36
N ARG A 105 -2.99 -24.58 0.93
CA ARG A 105 -3.21 -23.15 1.15
C ARG A 105 -4.56 -22.72 0.57
N ILE A 106 -5.25 -21.83 1.29
CA ILE A 106 -6.51 -21.21 0.88
C ILE A 106 -6.24 -19.72 0.65
N PRO A 107 -5.78 -19.32 -0.56
CA PRO A 107 -5.74 -17.90 -0.90
C PRO A 107 -7.13 -17.29 -0.80
N TYR A 108 -7.23 -16.08 -0.27
CA TYR A 108 -8.52 -15.44 -0.09
C TYR A 108 -8.46 -13.94 -0.40
N GLU A 109 -9.59 -13.44 -0.88
CA GLU A 109 -9.90 -12.01 -0.98
C GLU A 109 -11.11 -11.74 -0.10
N PHE A 110 -11.18 -10.59 0.56
CA PHE A 110 -12.38 -10.21 1.30
C PHE A 110 -12.66 -8.71 1.20
N CYS A 111 -13.92 -8.34 1.43
CA CYS A 111 -14.35 -6.94 1.47
C CYS A 111 -15.45 -6.78 2.52
N LEU A 112 -15.37 -5.72 3.32
CA LEU A 112 -16.42 -5.31 4.23
C LEU A 112 -17.38 -4.35 3.52
N ASN A 113 -18.67 -4.42 3.87
CA ASN A 113 -19.62 -3.39 3.46
C ASN A 113 -19.31 -2.04 4.16
N GLU A 114 -19.99 -0.97 3.77
CA GLU A 114 -19.73 0.38 4.30
C GLU A 114 -20.00 0.46 5.82
N ALA A 115 -21.00 -0.25 6.32
CA ALA A 115 -21.34 -0.30 7.74
C ALA A 115 -20.46 -1.21 8.59
N CYS A 116 -19.55 -1.99 8.00
CA CYS A 116 -18.74 -3.02 8.66
C CYS A 116 -19.55 -4.10 9.41
N THR A 117 -20.76 -4.37 8.93
CA THR A 117 -21.67 -5.40 9.47
C THR A 117 -21.72 -6.66 8.63
N GLU A 118 -21.24 -6.59 7.40
CA GLU A 118 -21.22 -7.70 6.47
C GLU A 118 -19.83 -7.81 5.83
N VAL A 119 -19.36 -9.04 5.60
CA VAL A 119 -18.11 -9.33 4.91
C VAL A 119 -18.33 -10.37 3.83
N GLY A 120 -17.74 -10.14 2.65
CA GLY A 120 -17.71 -11.09 1.55
C GLY A 120 -16.32 -11.66 1.36
N PHE A 121 -16.22 -12.97 1.12
CA PHE A 121 -14.99 -13.69 0.80
C PHE A 121 -15.07 -14.36 -0.57
N ASN A 122 -13.96 -14.31 -1.29
CA ASN A 122 -13.63 -15.26 -2.33
C ASN A 122 -12.48 -16.14 -1.83
N LEU A 123 -12.69 -17.44 -1.71
CA LEU A 123 -11.68 -18.41 -1.30
C LEU A 123 -11.23 -19.21 -2.52
N ALA A 124 -9.94 -19.27 -2.77
CA ALA A 124 -9.39 -20.19 -3.78
C ALA A 124 -9.22 -21.56 -3.13
N VAL A 125 -10.07 -22.52 -3.53
CA VAL A 125 -9.99 -23.89 -3.05
C VAL A 125 -9.32 -24.79 -4.10
N PRO A 126 -8.43 -25.73 -3.69
CA PRO A 126 -7.73 -26.57 -4.63
C PRO A 126 -8.69 -27.50 -5.35
N CYS A 127 -8.45 -27.75 -6.63
CA CYS A 127 -9.15 -28.81 -7.36
C CYS A 127 -8.51 -30.18 -7.09
N LYS A 128 -9.24 -31.26 -7.36
CA LYS A 128 -8.75 -32.62 -7.14
C LYS A 128 -7.41 -32.94 -7.82
N SER A 129 -7.07 -32.26 -8.93
CA SER A 129 -5.79 -32.47 -9.62
C SER A 129 -4.60 -31.82 -8.91
N THR A 130 -4.84 -30.87 -8.00
CA THR A 130 -3.81 -30.22 -7.18
C THR A 130 -3.67 -30.84 -5.79
N MET A 131 -4.63 -31.69 -5.40
CA MET A 131 -4.60 -32.45 -4.15
C MET A 131 -3.77 -33.73 -4.28
N ALA A 132 -3.48 -34.40 -3.14
CA ALA A 132 -2.83 -35.69 -3.15
C ALA A 132 -3.62 -36.71 -3.99
N GLN A 133 -2.93 -37.56 -4.72
CA GLN A 133 -3.55 -38.57 -5.60
C GLN A 133 -3.53 -39.96 -4.96
N THR A 134 -2.84 -40.09 -3.84
CA THR A 134 -2.69 -41.35 -3.11
C THR A 134 -2.93 -41.10 -1.63
N HIS A 135 -3.35 -42.14 -0.94
CA HIS A 135 -3.44 -42.18 0.53
C HIS A 135 -2.64 -43.36 1.06
N TRP A 136 -2.21 -43.28 2.30
CA TRP A 136 -1.60 -44.38 2.99
C TRP A 136 -2.67 -45.41 3.42
N ASP A 137 -2.42 -46.71 3.19
CA ASP A 137 -3.28 -47.81 3.62
C ASP A 137 -2.54 -48.66 4.65
N ASP A 138 -3.03 -48.68 5.88
CA ASP A 138 -2.41 -49.39 7.01
C ASP A 138 -2.51 -50.93 6.88
N ASP A 139 -3.48 -51.43 6.08
CA ASP A 139 -3.66 -52.89 5.88
C ASP A 139 -2.64 -53.44 4.87
N VAL A 140 -2.25 -52.64 3.91
CA VAL A 140 -1.31 -53.01 2.83
C VAL A 140 0.10 -52.51 3.11
N ASP A 141 0.26 -51.55 4.05
CA ASP A 141 1.51 -50.86 4.39
C ASP A 141 2.18 -50.19 3.16
N ASP A 142 1.32 -49.52 2.33
CA ASP A 142 1.73 -48.85 1.10
C ASP A 142 0.76 -47.73 0.70
N TYR A 143 1.18 -46.89 -0.27
CA TYR A 143 0.35 -45.83 -0.85
C TYR A 143 -0.57 -46.39 -1.93
N LEU A 144 -1.88 -46.28 -1.71
CA LEU A 144 -2.89 -46.62 -2.68
C LEU A 144 -3.46 -45.39 -3.39
N PRO A 145 -3.76 -45.45 -4.70
CA PRO A 145 -4.37 -44.32 -5.40
C PRO A 145 -5.83 -44.13 -4.96
N TYR A 146 -6.22 -42.89 -4.75
CA TYR A 146 -7.63 -42.55 -4.58
C TYR A 146 -8.44 -42.92 -5.82
N THR A 147 -9.63 -43.45 -5.62
CA THR A 147 -10.62 -43.55 -6.70
C THR A 147 -11.10 -42.13 -7.09
N PRO A 148 -11.63 -41.96 -8.33
CA PRO A 148 -12.19 -40.68 -8.77
C PRO A 148 -13.28 -40.12 -7.83
N ASN A 149 -14.07 -41.00 -7.22
CA ASN A 149 -15.12 -40.61 -6.26
C ASN A 149 -14.56 -40.13 -4.94
N GLU A 150 -13.52 -40.79 -4.41
CA GLU A 150 -12.84 -40.34 -3.19
C GLU A 150 -12.17 -39.00 -3.38
N SER A 151 -11.42 -38.82 -4.47
CA SER A 151 -10.80 -37.52 -4.79
C SER A 151 -11.83 -36.40 -4.89
N SER A 152 -12.99 -36.67 -5.53
CA SER A 152 -14.09 -35.71 -5.65
C SER A 152 -14.75 -35.40 -4.30
N ALA A 153 -14.89 -36.39 -3.43
CA ALA A 153 -15.46 -36.25 -2.10
C ALA A 153 -14.52 -35.39 -1.21
N ILE A 154 -13.21 -35.64 -1.27
CA ILE A 154 -12.20 -34.87 -0.53
C ILE A 154 -12.19 -33.41 -0.98
N GLU A 155 -12.14 -33.12 -2.30
CA GLU A 155 -12.24 -31.78 -2.86
C GLU A 155 -13.48 -31.05 -2.35
N SER A 156 -14.63 -31.71 -2.43
CA SER A 156 -15.92 -31.13 -2.05
C SER A 156 -16.00 -30.82 -0.55
N ARG A 157 -15.57 -31.75 0.29
CA ARG A 157 -15.53 -31.54 1.75
C ARG A 157 -14.56 -30.44 2.14
N TYR A 158 -13.38 -30.40 1.49
CA TYR A 158 -12.41 -29.35 1.72
C TYR A 158 -12.97 -27.96 1.44
N ALA A 159 -13.63 -27.76 0.30
CA ALA A 159 -14.28 -26.51 -0.06
C ALA A 159 -15.36 -26.09 0.97
N ALA A 160 -16.18 -27.06 1.43
CA ALA A 160 -17.21 -26.80 2.41
C ALA A 160 -16.63 -26.42 3.79
N HIS A 161 -15.56 -27.10 4.23
CA HIS A 161 -14.86 -26.79 5.46
C HIS A 161 -14.16 -25.42 5.39
N ALA A 162 -13.55 -25.08 4.25
CA ALA A 162 -12.93 -23.77 4.04
C ALA A 162 -13.96 -22.62 4.18
N ALA A 163 -15.17 -22.80 3.65
CA ALA A 163 -16.24 -21.82 3.78
C ALA A 163 -16.66 -21.61 5.25
N LEU A 164 -16.80 -22.70 6.01
CA LEU A 164 -17.17 -22.65 7.43
C LEU A 164 -16.06 -22.05 8.31
N LEU A 165 -14.79 -22.38 8.02
CA LEU A 165 -13.63 -21.79 8.67
C LEU A 165 -13.56 -20.27 8.46
N ALA A 166 -13.73 -19.81 7.23
CA ALA A 166 -13.74 -18.38 6.92
C ALA A 166 -14.88 -17.65 7.63
N ALA A 167 -16.09 -18.22 7.63
CA ALA A 167 -17.23 -17.63 8.30
C ALA A 167 -17.04 -17.55 9.83
N SER A 168 -16.55 -18.62 10.47
CA SER A 168 -16.25 -18.63 11.90
C SER A 168 -15.16 -17.62 12.26
N SER A 169 -14.10 -17.54 11.45
CA SER A 169 -13.01 -16.58 11.64
C SER A 169 -13.51 -15.13 11.56
N ALA A 170 -14.37 -14.82 10.58
CA ALA A 170 -14.92 -13.48 10.45
C ALA A 170 -15.85 -13.11 11.61
N PHE A 171 -16.73 -14.01 12.05
CA PHE A 171 -17.59 -13.76 13.19
C PHE A 171 -16.81 -13.65 14.51
N HIS A 172 -15.73 -14.39 14.65
CA HIS A 172 -14.83 -14.24 15.80
C HIS A 172 -14.06 -12.91 15.74
N ALA A 173 -13.70 -12.42 14.56
CA ALA A 173 -12.91 -11.20 14.40
C ALA A 173 -13.63 -9.94 14.91
N SER A 174 -14.95 -9.86 14.82
CA SER A 174 -15.71 -8.70 15.31
C SER A 174 -17.16 -9.04 15.65
N ALA A 175 -17.63 -8.52 16.79
CA ALA A 175 -19.02 -8.64 17.19
C ALA A 175 -19.99 -7.86 16.27
N SER A 176 -19.51 -6.85 15.53
CA SER A 176 -20.32 -6.04 14.62
C SER A 176 -20.71 -6.78 13.33
N ILE A 177 -20.01 -7.86 12.98
CA ILE A 177 -20.31 -8.63 11.77
C ILE A 177 -21.57 -9.48 12.02
N GLU A 178 -22.62 -9.20 11.27
CA GLU A 178 -23.91 -9.91 11.34
C GLU A 178 -24.02 -10.98 10.28
N LYS A 179 -23.40 -10.77 9.09
CA LYS A 179 -23.43 -11.70 7.96
C LYS A 179 -22.07 -11.87 7.31
N VAL A 180 -21.82 -13.10 6.87
CA VAL A 180 -20.62 -13.48 6.12
C VAL A 180 -21.04 -14.19 4.83
N TYR A 181 -20.57 -13.68 3.70
CA TYR A 181 -20.79 -14.26 2.38
C TYR A 181 -19.51 -14.93 1.92
N VAL A 182 -19.59 -16.15 1.42
CA VAL A 182 -18.42 -16.90 0.95
C VAL A 182 -18.67 -17.50 -0.41
N ASN A 183 -17.78 -17.25 -1.36
CA ASN A 183 -17.65 -18.00 -2.60
C ASN A 183 -16.40 -18.89 -2.52
N CYS A 184 -16.52 -20.18 -2.79
CA CYS A 184 -15.39 -21.07 -3.04
C CYS A 184 -15.15 -21.17 -4.54
N LEU A 185 -13.97 -20.77 -4.98
CA LEU A 185 -13.54 -20.70 -6.37
C LEU A 185 -12.52 -21.80 -6.62
N ARG A 186 -12.79 -22.71 -7.56
CA ARG A 186 -11.85 -23.78 -7.88
C ARG A 186 -10.57 -23.20 -8.46
N ASP A 187 -9.43 -23.46 -7.82
CA ASP A 187 -8.11 -22.91 -8.15
C ASP A 187 -8.08 -21.36 -8.32
N GLY A 188 -9.00 -20.65 -7.63
CA GLY A 188 -9.12 -19.19 -7.74
C GLY A 188 -9.76 -18.67 -9.02
N ASN A 189 -10.29 -19.54 -9.86
CA ASN A 189 -10.99 -19.15 -11.09
C ASN A 189 -12.34 -18.49 -10.77
N LYS A 190 -12.45 -17.18 -11.00
CA LYS A 190 -13.66 -16.37 -10.69
C LYS A 190 -14.93 -16.80 -11.44
N GLU A 191 -14.78 -17.58 -12.50
CA GLU A 191 -15.89 -18.14 -13.29
C GLU A 191 -16.24 -19.59 -12.88
N ASP A 192 -15.43 -20.24 -12.04
CA ASP A 192 -15.68 -21.60 -11.54
C ASP A 192 -15.98 -21.60 -10.04
N VAL A 193 -17.21 -21.22 -9.70
CA VAL A 193 -17.72 -21.16 -8.33
C VAL A 193 -18.36 -22.48 -7.96
N VAL A 194 -17.87 -23.15 -6.94
CA VAL A 194 -18.37 -24.48 -6.53
C VAL A 194 -19.27 -24.43 -5.29
N ILE A 195 -19.10 -23.43 -4.43
CA ILE A 195 -19.99 -23.14 -3.29
C ILE A 195 -20.19 -21.63 -3.23
N SER A 196 -21.43 -21.18 -3.00
CA SER A 196 -21.74 -19.80 -2.66
C SER A 196 -22.79 -19.78 -1.55
N VAL A 197 -22.48 -19.12 -0.42
CA VAL A 197 -23.29 -19.17 0.78
C VAL A 197 -23.29 -17.83 1.52
N ALA A 198 -24.40 -17.51 2.17
CA ALA A 198 -24.55 -16.38 3.07
C ALA A 198 -24.85 -16.90 4.48
N PHE A 199 -23.92 -16.74 5.38
CA PHE A 199 -24.04 -17.11 6.79
C PHE A 199 -24.62 -15.97 7.59
N ASP A 200 -25.59 -16.23 8.47
CA ASP A 200 -25.97 -15.34 9.55
C ASP A 200 -25.31 -15.78 10.87
N ARG A 201 -24.92 -14.81 11.69
CA ARG A 201 -24.20 -15.05 12.95
C ARG A 201 -24.94 -16.03 13.87
N LYS A 202 -26.23 -15.82 14.10
CA LYS A 202 -27.01 -16.61 15.07
C LYS A 202 -27.03 -18.09 14.69
N THR A 203 -27.38 -18.39 13.43
CA THR A 203 -27.48 -19.76 12.95
C THR A 203 -26.11 -20.47 12.99
N LEU A 204 -25.01 -19.76 12.67
CA LEU A 204 -23.67 -20.36 12.74
C LEU A 204 -23.24 -20.61 14.19
N CYS A 205 -23.48 -19.66 15.08
CA CYS A 205 -23.22 -19.83 16.52
C CYS A 205 -23.97 -21.00 17.12
N ASP A 206 -25.26 -21.15 16.75
CA ASP A 206 -26.09 -22.29 17.19
C ASP A 206 -25.53 -23.62 16.63
N ALA A 207 -25.13 -23.66 15.36
CA ALA A 207 -24.54 -24.85 14.74
C ALA A 207 -23.20 -25.22 15.39
N TYR A 208 -22.34 -24.24 15.65
CA TYR A 208 -21.05 -24.43 16.34
C TYR A 208 -21.26 -24.98 17.75
N SER A 209 -22.18 -24.40 18.53
CA SER A 209 -22.47 -24.81 19.90
C SER A 209 -23.05 -26.23 20.00
N ALA A 210 -23.80 -26.66 18.98
CA ALA A 210 -24.38 -28.00 18.95
C ALA A 210 -23.31 -29.09 18.67
N SER A 211 -22.20 -28.75 18.04
CA SER A 211 -21.17 -29.71 17.56
C SER A 211 -20.03 -29.94 18.56
N LYS A 212 -19.89 -29.17 19.59
CA LYS A 212 -18.90 -29.08 20.70
C LYS A 212 -17.47 -29.62 20.50
N ALA A 213 -17.27 -30.85 20.05
CA ALA A 213 -15.97 -31.49 19.91
C ALA A 213 -15.55 -31.70 18.45
N ASN A 214 -16.50 -31.75 17.52
CA ASN A 214 -16.31 -31.92 16.11
C ASN A 214 -17.07 -30.84 15.34
N ALA A 215 -16.69 -29.59 15.54
CA ALA A 215 -17.32 -28.47 14.86
C ALA A 215 -17.37 -28.72 13.36
N PHE A 216 -18.61 -28.75 12.85
CA PHE A 216 -18.86 -28.91 11.42
C PHE A 216 -18.42 -30.26 10.79
N SER A 217 -18.47 -31.37 11.54
CA SER A 217 -18.15 -32.72 11.02
C SER A 217 -18.93 -33.08 9.75
N GLU A 218 -20.19 -32.60 9.64
CA GLU A 218 -21.02 -32.73 8.44
C GLU A 218 -21.20 -31.35 7.78
N PRO A 219 -20.21 -30.89 6.96
CA PRO A 219 -20.20 -29.53 6.47
C PRO A 219 -21.37 -29.20 5.54
N PHE A 220 -21.82 -30.14 4.70
CA PHE A 220 -22.94 -29.91 3.78
C PHE A 220 -24.29 -29.86 4.50
N GLU A 221 -24.47 -30.60 5.59
CA GLU A 221 -25.67 -30.46 6.44
C GLU A 221 -25.69 -29.07 7.10
N THR A 222 -24.53 -28.60 7.53
CA THR A 222 -24.39 -27.26 8.08
C THR A 222 -24.68 -26.19 7.03
N LEU A 223 -24.07 -26.28 5.84
CA LEU A 223 -24.32 -25.35 4.73
C LEU A 223 -25.78 -25.29 4.30
N SER A 224 -26.48 -26.42 4.33
CA SER A 224 -27.90 -26.52 3.96
C SER A 224 -28.81 -25.67 4.85
N ARG A 225 -28.40 -25.33 6.08
CA ARG A 225 -29.14 -24.45 7.00
C ARG A 225 -29.15 -22.98 6.54
N PHE A 226 -28.24 -22.61 5.62
CA PHE A 226 -28.03 -21.22 5.15
C PHE A 226 -28.51 -20.98 3.71
N ASN A 227 -29.31 -21.89 3.12
CA ASN A 227 -29.66 -21.83 1.71
C ASN A 227 -28.45 -21.71 0.77
N ALA A 228 -27.37 -22.39 1.12
CA ALA A 228 -26.14 -22.39 0.33
C ALA A 228 -26.41 -22.92 -1.09
N ARG A 229 -25.79 -22.29 -2.07
CA ARG A 229 -25.77 -22.79 -3.45
C ARG A 229 -24.56 -23.70 -3.59
N PHE A 230 -24.83 -24.97 -3.88
CA PHE A 230 -23.87 -25.98 -4.33
C PHE A 230 -24.64 -27.07 -5.07
N LYS A 231 -23.97 -27.78 -5.96
CA LYS A 231 -24.59 -28.86 -6.73
C LYS A 231 -23.57 -29.96 -6.94
N PHE A 232 -23.97 -31.21 -6.66
CA PHE A 232 -23.15 -32.38 -6.98
C PHE A 232 -23.39 -32.86 -8.39
N GLU A 233 -22.31 -33.29 -9.04
CA GLU A 233 -22.32 -34.00 -10.32
C GLU A 233 -21.67 -35.38 -10.14
N GLY A 234 -22.39 -36.46 -10.53
CA GLY A 234 -21.97 -37.81 -10.17
C GLY A 234 -22.04 -38.08 -8.69
N ASP A 235 -21.17 -38.97 -8.19
CA ASP A 235 -21.32 -39.48 -6.84
C ASP A 235 -20.73 -38.59 -5.74
N ASN A 236 -20.04 -37.49 -5.96
CA ASN A 236 -19.60 -36.57 -4.90
C ASN A 236 -18.88 -35.31 -5.41
N GLY A 237 -18.79 -35.07 -6.70
CA GLY A 237 -18.11 -33.91 -7.26
C GLY A 237 -18.97 -32.65 -7.26
N LEU A 238 -18.42 -31.52 -6.82
CA LEU A 238 -19.09 -30.23 -6.99
C LEU A 238 -18.96 -29.73 -8.42
N CYS A 239 -20.02 -29.15 -8.96
CA CYS A 239 -20.00 -28.47 -10.25
C CYS A 239 -20.11 -26.96 -10.11
N ASN A 240 -19.80 -26.25 -11.20
CA ASN A 240 -19.92 -24.80 -11.27
C ASN A 240 -21.37 -24.35 -11.04
N ILE A 241 -21.56 -23.31 -10.26
CA ILE A 241 -22.85 -22.73 -9.90
C ILE A 241 -22.85 -21.20 -10.08
N GLU A 242 -24.04 -20.61 -10.10
CA GLU A 242 -24.19 -19.16 -10.05
C GLU A 242 -23.95 -18.64 -8.63
N LYS A 243 -23.05 -17.66 -8.48
CA LYS A 243 -22.73 -17.02 -7.20
C LYS A 243 -23.85 -16.13 -6.66
N LEU A 244 -23.97 -16.04 -5.34
CA LEU A 244 -24.94 -15.19 -4.63
C LEU A 244 -24.52 -13.71 -4.64
N PHE A 245 -23.22 -13.43 -4.65
CA PHE A 245 -22.66 -12.08 -4.56
C PHE A 245 -21.36 -11.99 -5.37
N SER A 246 -20.88 -10.77 -5.55
CA SER A 246 -19.58 -10.51 -6.19
C SER A 246 -18.83 -9.45 -5.41
N LEU A 247 -17.54 -9.67 -5.12
CA LEU A 247 -16.67 -8.63 -4.61
C LEU A 247 -16.50 -7.51 -5.65
N GLY A 248 -16.36 -6.27 -5.19
CA GLY A 248 -16.26 -5.09 -6.05
C GLY A 248 -17.60 -4.59 -6.61
N LYS A 249 -18.74 -5.22 -6.24
CA LYS A 249 -20.09 -4.83 -6.70
C LYS A 249 -21.09 -4.78 -5.55
N GLY A 250 -22.14 -3.98 -5.70
CA GLY A 250 -23.21 -3.86 -4.70
C GLY A 250 -22.69 -3.41 -3.35
N ASP A 251 -23.06 -4.13 -2.29
CA ASP A 251 -22.70 -3.82 -0.91
C ASP A 251 -21.21 -4.01 -0.59
N PHE A 252 -20.50 -4.78 -1.44
CA PHE A 252 -19.05 -5.00 -1.37
C PHE A 252 -18.27 -4.15 -2.37
N LYS A 253 -18.82 -3.01 -2.80
CA LYS A 253 -18.13 -2.04 -3.64
C LYS A 253 -17.01 -1.37 -2.84
N SER A 254 -15.83 -1.31 -3.44
CA SER A 254 -14.70 -0.61 -2.81
C SER A 254 -15.02 0.86 -2.61
N SER A 255 -14.78 1.39 -1.41
CA SER A 255 -14.85 2.82 -1.11
C SER A 255 -13.55 3.56 -1.49
N PHE A 256 -12.61 2.88 -2.16
CA PHE A 256 -11.30 3.42 -2.52
C PHE A 256 -11.32 4.52 -3.59
N GLU A 257 -12.39 4.63 -4.39
CA GLU A 257 -12.45 5.49 -5.57
C GLU A 257 -12.71 6.98 -5.30
N ARG A 258 -12.84 7.42 -4.03
CA ARG A 258 -13.03 8.84 -3.74
C ARG A 258 -11.73 9.63 -3.92
N LEU A 259 -11.75 10.60 -4.80
CA LEU A 259 -10.63 11.54 -4.94
C LEU A 259 -10.46 12.37 -3.67
N VAL A 260 -9.29 12.32 -3.06
CA VAL A 260 -8.98 13.06 -1.82
C VAL A 260 -9.27 14.56 -1.97
N ALA A 261 -8.99 15.11 -3.15
CA ALA A 261 -9.17 16.55 -3.44
C ALA A 261 -10.61 17.08 -3.36
N ILE A 262 -11.62 16.19 -3.36
CA ILE A 262 -13.04 16.57 -3.29
C ILE A 262 -13.80 15.89 -2.14
N ASP A 263 -13.11 15.05 -1.36
CA ASP A 263 -13.75 14.34 -0.25
C ASP A 263 -13.85 15.23 0.99
N THR A 264 -15.08 15.63 1.32
CA THR A 264 -15.42 16.47 2.48
C THR A 264 -15.91 15.68 3.68
N THR A 265 -15.79 14.34 3.68
CA THR A 265 -16.17 13.50 4.81
C THR A 265 -15.40 13.93 6.06
N PRO A 266 -16.06 14.29 7.16
CA PRO A 266 -15.35 14.76 8.35
C PRO A 266 -14.46 13.67 8.96
N PHE A 267 -13.25 14.03 9.33
CA PHE A 267 -12.39 13.19 10.13
C PHE A 267 -12.92 13.04 11.57
N ASN A 268 -12.65 11.91 12.21
CA ASN A 268 -12.82 11.75 13.65
C ASN A 268 -11.86 12.69 14.42
N GLU A 269 -12.05 12.81 15.73
CA GLU A 269 -11.27 13.71 16.58
C GLU A 269 -9.77 13.39 16.52
N LYS A 270 -9.39 12.11 16.56
CA LYS A 270 -8.00 11.69 16.54
C LYS A 270 -7.32 11.98 15.21
N ALA A 271 -7.98 11.69 14.08
CA ALA A 271 -7.44 12.03 12.77
C ALA A 271 -7.24 13.54 12.62
N ARG A 272 -8.19 14.35 13.12
CA ARG A 272 -8.06 15.82 13.12
C ARG A 272 -6.88 16.30 13.98
N ASP A 273 -6.69 15.72 15.15
CA ASP A 273 -5.58 16.07 16.05
C ASP A 273 -4.23 15.68 15.44
N MET A 274 -4.17 14.54 14.73
CA MET A 274 -2.93 14.09 14.10
C MET A 274 -2.57 14.85 12.84
N LEU A 275 -3.56 15.12 11.97
CA LEU A 275 -3.34 15.70 10.65
C LEU A 275 -3.57 17.22 10.62
N HIS A 276 -4.12 17.79 11.69
CA HIS A 276 -4.44 19.20 11.85
C HIS A 276 -5.36 19.77 10.75
N VAL A 277 -6.22 18.92 10.20
CA VAL A 277 -7.26 19.25 9.22
C VAL A 277 -8.54 18.48 9.52
N ASP A 278 -9.67 18.95 9.01
CA ASP A 278 -11.00 18.45 9.35
C ASP A 278 -11.57 17.42 8.37
N CYS A 279 -11.01 17.32 7.15
CA CYS A 279 -11.46 16.39 6.13
C CYS A 279 -10.36 16.08 5.09
N PRO A 280 -10.51 15.03 4.26
CA PRO A 280 -9.54 14.64 3.24
C PRO A 280 -9.25 15.73 2.23
N MET A 281 -10.24 16.50 1.81
CA MET A 281 -10.05 17.60 0.85
C MET A 281 -8.96 18.59 1.32
N ARG A 282 -8.88 18.85 2.62
CA ARG A 282 -7.85 19.70 3.22
C ARG A 282 -6.45 19.07 3.26
N MET A 283 -6.36 17.77 3.00
CA MET A 283 -5.11 17.03 2.78
C MET A 283 -4.65 17.05 1.31
N SER A 284 -5.41 17.68 0.39
CA SER A 284 -4.99 17.73 -1.02
C SER A 284 -3.56 18.26 -1.15
N ILE A 285 -2.78 17.59 -2.00
CA ILE A 285 -1.41 17.95 -2.36
C ILE A 285 -1.35 18.71 -3.69
N PHE A 286 -2.47 18.71 -4.43
CA PHE A 286 -2.58 19.36 -5.73
C PHE A 286 -3.24 20.73 -5.58
N GLU A 287 -2.56 21.75 -6.05
CA GLU A 287 -3.11 23.11 -6.12
C GLU A 287 -4.37 23.14 -7.02
N ASP A 288 -4.32 22.43 -8.14
CA ASP A 288 -5.41 22.32 -9.10
C ASP A 288 -6.44 21.21 -8.75
N GLY A 289 -6.37 20.58 -7.56
CA GLY A 289 -7.18 19.41 -7.21
C GLY A 289 -8.68 19.58 -7.39
N GLN A 290 -9.24 20.75 -7.00
CA GLN A 290 -10.64 21.05 -7.23
C GLN A 290 -10.94 21.34 -8.71
N ARG A 291 -10.02 21.99 -9.40
CA ARG A 291 -10.14 22.28 -10.84
C ARG A 291 -10.06 21.02 -11.68
N ARG A 292 -9.26 20.00 -11.27
CA ARG A 292 -9.26 18.67 -11.90
C ARG A 292 -10.63 18.01 -11.85
N ALA A 293 -11.31 18.08 -10.71
CA ALA A 293 -12.66 17.54 -10.57
C ALA A 293 -13.67 18.26 -11.49
N TYR A 294 -13.54 19.57 -11.63
CA TYR A 294 -14.36 20.33 -12.59
C TYR A 294 -14.03 19.98 -14.05
N ALA A 295 -12.76 19.81 -14.38
CA ALA A 295 -12.35 19.37 -15.72
C ALA A 295 -12.92 18.00 -16.07
N ASP A 296 -12.91 17.06 -15.11
CA ASP A 296 -13.47 15.72 -15.31
C ASP A 296 -15.01 15.78 -15.45
N GLU A 297 -15.70 16.60 -14.67
CA GLU A 297 -17.14 16.82 -14.77
C GLU A 297 -17.55 17.38 -16.15
N VAL A 298 -16.84 18.40 -16.63
CA VAL A 298 -17.09 19.00 -17.96
C VAL A 298 -16.73 18.00 -19.06
N SER A 299 -15.64 17.25 -18.91
CA SER A 299 -15.25 16.23 -19.89
C SER A 299 -16.29 15.12 -20.00
N ALA A 300 -16.81 14.63 -18.87
CA ALA A 300 -17.88 13.64 -18.86
C ALA A 300 -19.18 14.17 -19.48
N ALA A 301 -19.51 15.46 -19.28
CA ALA A 301 -20.64 16.09 -19.92
C ALA A 301 -20.41 16.26 -21.44
N LEU A 302 -19.19 16.52 -21.88
CA LEU A 302 -18.81 16.67 -23.28
C LEU A 302 -18.94 15.34 -24.06
N ASP A 303 -18.74 14.17 -23.40
CA ASP A 303 -19.03 12.86 -23.98
C ASP A 303 -20.50 12.71 -24.41
N ALA A 304 -21.41 13.43 -23.75
CA ALA A 304 -22.85 13.47 -24.09
C ALA A 304 -23.22 14.62 -25.04
N GLY A 305 -22.24 15.44 -25.45
CA GLY A 305 -22.40 16.53 -26.41
C GLY A 305 -22.07 17.92 -25.84
N VAL A 306 -21.79 18.89 -26.76
CA VAL A 306 -21.36 20.25 -26.41
C VAL A 306 -22.39 20.99 -25.53
N GLU A 307 -23.68 20.83 -25.79
CA GLU A 307 -24.75 21.48 -25.00
C GLU A 307 -24.71 21.07 -23.53
N ASN A 308 -24.37 19.79 -23.25
CA ASN A 308 -24.21 19.28 -21.88
C ASN A 308 -22.97 19.87 -21.21
N ALA A 309 -21.86 20.01 -21.94
CA ALA A 309 -20.65 20.65 -21.43
C ALA A 309 -20.88 22.13 -21.09
N GLU A 310 -21.61 22.87 -21.96
CA GLU A 310 -22.00 24.25 -21.66
C GLU A 310 -22.88 24.34 -20.40
N LEU A 311 -23.82 23.41 -20.23
CA LEU A 311 -24.64 23.35 -19.02
C LEU A 311 -23.81 23.08 -17.77
N ALA A 312 -22.89 22.15 -17.83
CA ALA A 312 -21.98 21.84 -16.73
C ALA A 312 -21.11 23.06 -16.37
N LEU A 313 -20.55 23.75 -17.36
CA LEU A 313 -19.76 24.98 -17.15
C LEU A 313 -20.58 26.08 -16.47
N LYS A 314 -21.85 26.31 -16.88
CA LYS A 314 -22.76 27.27 -16.23
C LYS A 314 -23.03 26.88 -14.77
N GLN A 315 -23.27 25.60 -14.50
CA GLN A 315 -23.49 25.11 -13.13
C GLN A 315 -22.24 25.25 -12.25
N ILE A 316 -21.05 24.98 -12.78
CA ILE A 316 -19.78 25.18 -12.06
C ILE A 316 -19.58 26.67 -11.77
N HIS A 317 -19.75 27.53 -12.77
CA HIS A 317 -19.64 28.99 -12.63
C HIS A 317 -20.53 29.52 -11.49
N ASP A 318 -21.78 29.07 -11.43
CA ASP A 318 -22.77 29.60 -10.49
C ASP A 318 -22.56 29.10 -9.05
N ARG A 319 -22.00 27.88 -8.88
CA ARG A 319 -21.77 27.29 -7.56
C ARG A 319 -20.41 27.62 -6.95
N THR A 320 -19.41 28.02 -7.74
CA THR A 320 -18.07 28.32 -7.24
C THR A 320 -17.93 29.78 -6.78
N GLU A 321 -17.19 29.98 -5.68
CA GLU A 321 -16.75 31.31 -5.25
C GLU A 321 -15.36 31.68 -5.79
N ASP A 322 -14.65 30.72 -6.40
CA ASP A 322 -13.32 30.92 -6.97
C ASP A 322 -13.41 31.74 -8.27
N LEU A 323 -12.83 32.93 -8.24
CA LEU A 323 -12.85 33.86 -9.39
C LEU A 323 -12.08 33.32 -10.59
N LEU A 324 -11.00 32.54 -10.34
CA LEU A 324 -10.22 31.92 -11.41
C LEU A 324 -11.05 30.87 -12.15
N VAL A 325 -11.76 30.02 -11.40
CA VAL A 325 -12.68 29.02 -11.99
C VAL A 325 -13.82 29.69 -12.77
N ARG A 326 -14.39 30.78 -12.26
CA ARG A 326 -15.41 31.54 -13.00
C ARG A 326 -14.89 32.11 -14.32
N ASP A 327 -13.67 32.65 -14.32
CA ASP A 327 -13.02 33.13 -15.53
C ASP A 327 -12.78 32.00 -16.54
N ILE A 328 -12.28 30.84 -16.09
CA ILE A 328 -12.12 29.66 -16.94
C ILE A 328 -13.44 29.22 -17.56
N CYS A 329 -14.49 29.10 -16.75
CA CYS A 329 -15.82 28.74 -17.25
C CYS A 329 -16.33 29.75 -18.30
N THR A 330 -16.15 31.05 -18.07
CA THR A 330 -16.55 32.09 -18.99
C THR A 330 -15.82 31.99 -20.33
N ARG A 331 -14.50 31.77 -20.29
CA ARG A 331 -13.68 31.62 -21.52
C ARG A 331 -14.07 30.36 -22.30
N LEU A 332 -14.26 29.23 -21.63
CA LEU A 332 -14.68 27.99 -22.29
C LEU A 332 -16.09 28.10 -22.89
N LEU A 333 -17.04 28.73 -22.19
CA LEU A 333 -18.39 28.98 -22.72
C LEU A 333 -18.36 29.87 -23.99
N ALA A 334 -17.54 30.91 -24.02
CA ALA A 334 -17.34 31.72 -25.21
C ALA A 334 -16.75 30.89 -26.36
N ALA A 335 -15.73 30.10 -26.11
CA ALA A 335 -15.06 29.25 -27.11
C ALA A 335 -15.99 28.17 -27.70
N PHE A 336 -16.87 27.55 -26.90
CA PHE A 336 -17.90 26.64 -27.41
C PHE A 336 -18.95 27.39 -28.24
N SER A 337 -19.42 28.53 -27.78
CA SER A 337 -20.45 29.34 -28.51
C SER A 337 -19.94 29.89 -29.83
N GLU A 338 -18.66 30.18 -29.96
CA GLU A 338 -18.00 30.65 -31.18
C GLU A 338 -17.61 29.51 -32.13
N GLY A 339 -17.78 28.23 -31.69
CA GLY A 339 -17.42 27.06 -32.46
C GLY A 339 -15.88 26.82 -32.51
N ALA A 340 -15.12 27.47 -31.65
CA ALA A 340 -13.67 27.25 -31.51
C ALA A 340 -13.37 25.91 -30.81
N LEU A 341 -14.31 25.42 -30.00
CA LEU A 341 -14.28 24.12 -29.33
C LEU A 341 -15.48 23.26 -29.75
N GLY A 342 -15.31 21.95 -29.83
CA GLY A 342 -16.33 20.99 -30.24
C GLY A 342 -16.31 19.70 -29.38
N GLU A 343 -16.99 18.65 -29.86
CA GLU A 343 -17.17 17.39 -29.15
C GLU A 343 -15.87 16.65 -28.82
N THR A 344 -14.75 16.96 -29.46
CA THR A 344 -13.46 16.32 -29.26
C THR A 344 -12.48 17.17 -28.44
N SER A 345 -12.94 18.30 -27.89
CA SER A 345 -12.09 19.29 -27.19
C SER A 345 -11.83 18.94 -25.70
N PHE A 346 -11.67 17.67 -25.39
CA PHE A 346 -11.39 17.21 -24.01
C PHE A 346 -10.05 17.73 -23.47
N LEU A 347 -9.04 17.77 -24.34
CA LEU A 347 -7.69 18.21 -23.95
C LEU A 347 -7.70 19.70 -23.61
N GLU A 348 -8.30 20.51 -24.45
CA GLU A 348 -8.43 21.96 -24.26
C GLU A 348 -9.22 22.30 -22.99
N VAL A 349 -10.29 21.56 -22.70
CA VAL A 349 -11.04 21.69 -21.45
C VAL A 349 -10.15 21.36 -20.25
N LYS A 350 -9.42 20.23 -20.28
CA LYS A 350 -8.52 19.85 -19.20
C LYS A 350 -7.40 20.87 -19.01
N GLU A 351 -6.75 21.29 -20.07
CA GLU A 351 -5.69 22.30 -20.03
C GLU A 351 -6.17 23.61 -19.44
N ALA A 352 -7.36 24.09 -19.83
CA ALA A 352 -7.93 25.33 -19.31
C ALA A 352 -8.08 25.33 -17.78
N PHE A 353 -8.53 24.21 -17.20
CA PHE A 353 -8.67 24.07 -15.75
C PHE A 353 -7.36 23.77 -15.03
N MET A 354 -6.47 22.95 -15.60
CA MET A 354 -5.30 22.43 -14.93
C MET A 354 -4.05 23.30 -15.09
N ASP A 355 -3.98 24.11 -16.16
CA ASP A 355 -2.88 25.06 -16.40
C ASP A 355 -3.36 26.52 -16.30
N ALA A 356 -4.04 26.82 -15.21
CA ALA A 356 -4.66 28.14 -15.00
C ALA A 356 -3.65 29.29 -14.95
N TYR A 357 -2.39 29.00 -14.61
CA TYR A 357 -1.30 29.98 -14.53
C TYR A 357 -0.37 29.98 -15.75
N GLY A 358 -0.57 29.07 -16.71
CA GLY A 358 0.20 28.99 -17.95
C GLY A 358 1.67 28.57 -17.75
N LEU A 359 1.99 27.88 -16.66
CA LEU A 359 3.37 27.47 -16.31
C LEU A 359 3.79 26.13 -16.92
N LYS A 360 2.83 25.23 -17.17
CA LYS A 360 3.08 23.84 -17.62
C LYS A 360 3.83 23.75 -18.95
N PRO A 361 3.49 24.52 -20.02
CA PRO A 361 4.20 24.43 -21.28
C PRO A 361 5.68 24.82 -21.18
N ALA A 362 5.99 25.84 -20.38
CA ALA A 362 7.37 26.29 -20.16
C ALA A 362 8.15 25.23 -19.36
N MET A 363 7.53 24.62 -18.30
CA MET A 363 8.16 23.54 -17.53
C MET A 363 8.39 22.29 -18.37
N MET A 364 7.43 21.90 -19.23
CA MET A 364 7.61 20.79 -20.16
C MET A 364 8.76 21.02 -21.14
N ARG A 365 8.90 22.26 -21.65
CA ARG A 365 10.02 22.64 -22.52
C ARG A 365 11.35 22.59 -21.78
N ALA A 366 11.42 23.14 -20.55
CA ALA A 366 12.61 23.06 -19.72
C ALA A 366 13.03 21.62 -19.46
N SER A 367 12.07 20.74 -19.09
CA SER A 367 12.29 19.32 -18.88
C SER A 367 12.78 18.59 -20.14
N SER A 368 12.35 19.03 -21.35
CA SER A 368 12.85 18.47 -22.59
C SER A 368 14.30 18.89 -22.83
N LEU A 369 14.61 20.17 -22.64
CA LEU A 369 15.98 20.70 -22.79
C LEU A 369 16.95 20.05 -21.79
N MET A 370 16.53 19.82 -20.54
CA MET A 370 17.36 19.08 -19.56
C MET A 370 17.68 17.66 -20.02
N ARG A 371 16.71 16.94 -20.62
CA ARG A 371 16.98 15.58 -21.15
C ARG A 371 17.98 15.56 -22.30
N ASP A 372 18.06 16.65 -23.04
CA ASP A 372 18.97 16.84 -24.16
C ASP A 372 20.32 17.49 -23.75
N ASP A 373 20.54 17.69 -22.43
CA ASP A 373 21.67 18.39 -21.83
C ASP A 373 21.88 19.81 -22.42
N ASP A 374 20.78 20.48 -22.84
CA ASP A 374 20.83 21.81 -23.44
C ASP A 374 20.97 22.89 -22.35
N PRO A 375 22.04 23.70 -22.36
CA PRO A 375 22.24 24.75 -21.36
C PRO A 375 21.14 25.83 -21.35
N ALA A 376 20.32 25.94 -22.38
CA ALA A 376 19.15 26.81 -22.39
C ALA A 376 18.10 26.43 -21.36
N ALA A 377 18.13 25.19 -20.86
CA ALA A 377 17.24 24.73 -19.80
C ALA A 377 17.37 25.58 -18.54
N ILE A 378 18.60 25.94 -18.12
CA ILE A 378 18.84 26.73 -16.90
C ILE A 378 18.17 28.09 -17.02
N GLY A 379 18.37 28.81 -18.14
CA GLY A 379 17.75 30.12 -18.34
C GLY A 379 16.21 30.09 -18.29
N LEU A 380 15.61 29.04 -18.89
CA LEU A 380 14.16 28.86 -18.88
C LEU A 380 13.64 28.50 -17.48
N LEU A 381 14.38 27.70 -16.71
CA LEU A 381 14.04 27.38 -15.32
C LEU A 381 14.15 28.60 -14.40
N GLU A 382 15.17 29.47 -14.60
CA GLU A 382 15.29 30.74 -13.86
C GLU A 382 14.12 31.69 -14.15
N GLU A 383 13.69 31.79 -15.40
CA GLU A 383 12.49 32.56 -15.77
C GLU A 383 11.24 32.02 -15.09
N LEU A 384 11.06 30.68 -15.07
CA LEU A 384 9.93 30.03 -14.41
C LEU A 384 9.97 30.24 -12.90
N ALA A 385 11.12 30.08 -12.25
CA ALA A 385 11.29 30.29 -10.82
C ALA A 385 10.95 31.76 -10.44
N ALA A 386 11.48 32.73 -11.21
CA ALA A 386 11.18 34.13 -11.00
C ALA A 386 9.70 34.47 -11.22
N GLN A 387 9.07 33.90 -12.26
CA GLN A 387 7.64 34.06 -12.50
C GLN A 387 6.81 33.45 -11.37
N GLY A 388 7.19 32.24 -10.90
CA GLY A 388 6.49 31.56 -9.82
C GLY A 388 6.55 32.33 -8.49
N ASP A 389 7.69 32.93 -8.17
CA ASP A 389 7.87 33.71 -6.94
C ASP A 389 7.06 35.03 -6.91
N VAL A 390 6.64 35.56 -8.07
CA VAL A 390 5.83 36.80 -8.16
C VAL A 390 4.34 36.56 -8.41
N ILE A 391 3.89 35.32 -8.56
CA ILE A 391 2.47 35.01 -8.69
C ILE A 391 1.77 35.32 -7.37
N ASP A 392 0.86 36.30 -7.37
CA ASP A 392 0.16 36.77 -6.16
C ASP A 392 -0.58 35.66 -5.41
N GLY A 393 -1.05 34.64 -6.11
CA GLY A 393 -1.79 33.50 -5.55
C GLY A 393 -0.95 32.58 -4.65
N PHE A 394 0.40 32.65 -4.70
CA PHE A 394 1.30 31.74 -4.00
C PHE A 394 2.17 32.39 -2.92
N ASN A 395 1.91 33.66 -2.62
CA ASN A 395 2.60 34.33 -1.51
C ASN A 395 1.93 34.06 -0.18
N ASP A 396 2.73 33.70 0.83
CA ASP A 396 2.25 33.53 2.19
C ASP A 396 1.56 34.80 2.70
N THR A 397 0.37 34.63 3.27
CA THR A 397 -0.43 35.72 3.84
C THR A 397 -0.51 35.55 5.37
N SER A 398 -1.23 36.45 6.04
CA SER A 398 -1.54 36.30 7.46
C SER A 398 -2.47 35.10 7.78
N ARG A 399 -3.16 34.54 6.77
CA ARG A 399 -4.15 33.46 6.95
C ARG A 399 -3.78 32.16 6.27
N VAL A 400 -3.01 32.23 5.18
CA VAL A 400 -2.67 31.07 4.34
C VAL A 400 -1.17 31.03 4.13
N CYS A 401 -0.59 29.85 4.19
CA CYS A 401 0.76 29.58 3.72
C CYS A 401 0.74 28.51 2.63
N TYR A 402 1.51 28.75 1.57
CA TYR A 402 1.57 27.88 0.41
C TYR A 402 2.78 26.96 0.52
N ARG A 403 2.52 25.65 0.44
CA ARG A 403 3.55 24.62 0.55
C ARG A 403 3.39 23.58 -0.56
N TYR A 404 4.52 23.09 -1.04
CA TYR A 404 4.58 21.98 -1.98
C TYR A 404 4.65 20.65 -1.25
N PHE A 405 3.94 19.67 -1.75
CA PHE A 405 3.95 18.30 -1.26
C PHE A 405 4.02 17.33 -2.44
N ASP A 406 5.07 16.52 -2.50
CA ASP A 406 5.24 15.49 -3.53
C ASP A 406 4.37 14.25 -3.30
N SER A 407 3.78 14.12 -2.11
CA SER A 407 2.90 13.01 -1.75
C SER A 407 2.03 13.32 -0.52
N TYR A 408 1.00 12.51 -0.32
CA TYR A 408 0.13 12.62 0.86
C TYR A 408 0.87 12.30 2.15
N GLU A 409 1.84 11.37 2.08
CA GLU A 409 2.70 11.03 3.21
C GLU A 409 3.56 12.23 3.63
N THR A 410 4.18 12.92 2.67
CA THR A 410 4.93 14.16 2.94
C THR A 410 4.02 15.22 3.59
N ARG A 411 2.76 15.33 3.13
CA ARG A 411 1.76 16.19 3.76
C ARG A 411 1.45 15.80 5.20
N ALA A 412 1.33 14.50 5.49
CA ALA A 412 1.13 13.99 6.84
C ALA A 412 2.36 14.22 7.73
N ILE A 413 3.57 14.01 7.20
CA ILE A 413 4.82 14.31 7.92
C ILE A 413 4.96 15.81 8.21
N TYR A 414 4.49 16.68 7.32
CA TYR A 414 4.44 18.12 7.60
C TYR A 414 3.59 18.41 8.85
N ALA A 415 2.43 17.80 8.98
CA ALA A 415 1.60 17.95 10.18
C ALA A 415 2.33 17.48 11.45
N LYS A 416 3.11 16.39 11.36
CA LYS A 416 3.86 15.84 12.50
C LYS A 416 5.12 16.65 12.87
N ARG A 417 5.89 17.10 11.88
CA ARG A 417 7.27 17.61 12.10
C ARG A 417 7.45 19.10 11.83
N CYS A 418 6.58 19.71 11.05
CA CYS A 418 6.77 21.06 10.53
C CYS A 418 5.58 22.00 10.80
N LEU A 419 4.65 21.63 11.68
CA LEU A 419 3.43 22.39 11.92
C LEU A 419 3.70 23.84 12.38
N ASP A 420 4.79 24.07 13.13
CA ASP A 420 5.20 25.39 13.57
C ASP A 420 5.48 26.35 12.40
N ASP A 421 5.84 25.84 11.23
CA ASP A 421 6.00 26.64 10.00
C ASP A 421 4.68 27.32 9.60
N ALA A 422 3.56 26.64 9.76
CA ALA A 422 2.24 27.19 9.46
C ALA A 422 1.83 28.35 10.37
N LYS A 423 2.32 28.41 11.62
CA LYS A 423 1.98 29.47 12.60
C LYS A 423 0.48 29.71 12.77
N GLY A 424 -0.30 28.63 12.72
CA GLY A 424 -1.76 28.67 12.81
C GLY A 424 -2.48 29.11 11.52
N ARG A 425 -1.77 29.28 10.40
CA ARG A 425 -2.35 29.58 9.08
C ARG A 425 -2.87 28.30 8.42
N ILE A 426 -3.76 28.47 7.45
CA ILE A 426 -4.21 27.39 6.58
C ILE A 426 -3.07 27.03 5.62
N VAL A 427 -2.73 25.76 5.55
CA VAL A 427 -1.74 25.24 4.59
C VAL A 427 -2.43 24.89 3.28
N SER A 428 -2.05 25.56 2.21
CA SER A 428 -2.59 25.36 0.85
C SER A 428 -1.52 24.79 -0.07
N PRO A 429 -1.86 23.88 -0.99
CA PRO A 429 -0.89 23.41 -1.97
C PRO A 429 -0.38 24.52 -2.87
N LEU A 430 0.89 24.44 -3.26
CA LEU A 430 1.55 25.27 -4.26
C LEU A 430 1.49 24.57 -5.62
N ALA A 431 1.47 25.32 -6.73
CA ALA A 431 1.61 24.74 -8.06
C ALA A 431 2.97 24.02 -8.22
N ASP A 432 2.92 22.81 -8.77
CA ASP A 432 4.10 21.96 -8.91
C ASP A 432 5.24 22.64 -9.68
N GLU A 433 4.91 23.37 -10.74
CA GLU A 433 5.86 24.02 -11.63
C GLU A 433 6.73 25.05 -10.90
N VAL A 434 6.19 25.77 -9.92
CA VAL A 434 6.93 26.74 -9.11
C VAL A 434 8.01 26.05 -8.27
N PHE A 435 7.63 24.95 -7.62
CA PHE A 435 8.58 24.17 -6.82
C PHE A 435 9.60 23.46 -7.71
N LEU A 436 9.15 22.80 -8.77
CA LEU A 436 10.00 21.99 -9.65
C LEU A 436 11.05 22.84 -10.39
N ALA A 437 10.75 24.11 -10.71
CA ALA A 437 11.76 25.02 -11.27
C ALA A 437 12.93 25.22 -10.31
N HIS A 438 12.68 25.49 -9.03
CA HIS A 438 13.72 25.61 -8.02
C HIS A 438 14.45 24.29 -7.75
N ASP A 439 13.73 23.15 -7.65
CA ASP A 439 14.33 21.83 -7.40
C ASP A 439 15.27 21.43 -8.54
N SER A 440 14.85 21.66 -9.80
CA SER A 440 15.66 21.40 -10.99
C SER A 440 16.91 22.29 -11.04
N LEU A 441 16.78 23.60 -10.75
CA LEU A 441 17.92 24.52 -10.68
C LEU A 441 18.90 24.10 -9.57
N ALA A 442 18.38 23.74 -8.38
CA ALA A 442 19.22 23.23 -7.31
C ALA A 442 20.00 21.98 -7.70
N GLN A 443 19.44 21.14 -8.55
CA GLN A 443 20.10 19.94 -9.08
C GLN A 443 21.15 20.29 -10.12
N GLU A 444 20.75 20.96 -11.19
CA GLU A 444 21.58 21.20 -12.37
C GLU A 444 22.81 22.07 -12.04
N LEU A 445 22.63 23.09 -11.21
CA LEU A 445 23.73 23.99 -10.82
C LEU A 445 24.78 23.34 -9.91
N THR A 446 24.50 22.18 -9.29
CA THR A 446 25.51 21.41 -8.55
C THR A 446 26.40 20.53 -9.44
N THR A 447 26.22 20.53 -10.76
CA THR A 447 27.13 19.84 -11.67
C THR A 447 28.51 20.52 -11.78
N THR A 448 28.59 21.79 -11.36
CA THR A 448 29.82 22.57 -11.32
C THR A 448 30.05 23.25 -9.96
N ILE A 449 31.34 23.38 -9.56
CA ILE A 449 31.71 24.07 -8.30
C ILE A 449 31.25 25.54 -8.32
N THR A 450 31.32 26.19 -9.46
CA THR A 450 30.94 27.61 -9.63
C THR A 450 29.43 27.84 -9.48
N GLY A 451 28.61 26.84 -9.71
CA GLY A 451 27.16 26.90 -9.54
C GLY A 451 26.66 26.64 -8.11
N ALA A 452 27.55 26.20 -7.21
CA ALA A 452 27.13 25.72 -5.89
C ALA A 452 26.43 26.79 -5.00
N ASP A 453 26.80 28.07 -5.13
CA ASP A 453 26.12 29.15 -4.37
C ASP A 453 24.70 29.39 -4.88
N GLU A 454 24.50 29.40 -6.18
CA GLU A 454 23.17 29.51 -6.80
C GLU A 454 22.32 28.27 -6.54
N ALA A 455 22.90 27.07 -6.65
CA ALA A 455 22.27 25.83 -6.28
C ALA A 455 21.76 25.85 -4.83
N LEU A 456 22.60 26.35 -3.90
CA LEU A 456 22.22 26.48 -2.50
C LEU A 456 21.05 27.46 -2.29
N ARG A 457 21.02 28.58 -3.02
CA ARG A 457 19.92 29.56 -2.97
C ARG A 457 18.61 28.89 -3.39
N HIS A 458 18.59 28.12 -4.49
CA HIS A 458 17.41 27.42 -4.94
C HIS A 458 17.02 26.27 -3.98
N ALA A 459 17.99 25.52 -3.45
CA ALA A 459 17.74 24.49 -2.46
C ALA A 459 17.14 25.05 -1.15
N GLN A 460 17.60 26.22 -0.68
CA GLN A 460 16.99 26.90 0.46
C GLN A 460 15.55 27.29 0.17
N ARG A 461 15.26 27.78 -1.06
CA ARG A 461 13.88 28.05 -1.48
C ARG A 461 13.02 26.79 -1.49
N CYS A 462 13.55 25.65 -1.94
CA CYS A 462 12.89 24.36 -1.85
C CYS A 462 12.56 23.94 -0.41
N ILE A 463 13.47 24.20 0.55
CA ILE A 463 13.22 23.94 1.97
C ILE A 463 12.09 24.84 2.50
N GLU A 464 12.06 26.12 2.13
CA GLU A 464 10.97 27.04 2.52
C GLU A 464 9.62 26.59 1.97
N LEU A 465 9.57 26.19 0.70
CA LEU A 465 8.36 25.76 0.03
C LEU A 465 7.91 24.35 0.43
N SER A 466 8.84 23.47 0.82
CA SER A 466 8.56 22.08 1.18
C SER A 466 9.44 21.57 2.33
N PRO A 467 9.21 22.05 3.57
CA PRO A 467 10.05 21.73 4.73
C PRO A 467 9.89 20.28 5.23
N ALA A 468 8.89 19.55 4.78
CA ALA A 468 8.69 18.14 5.10
C ALA A 468 9.25 17.17 4.04
N ARG A 469 9.82 17.68 2.96
CA ARG A 469 10.39 16.85 1.89
C ARG A 469 11.90 16.66 2.15
N ALA A 470 12.31 15.43 2.42
CA ALA A 470 13.72 15.09 2.68
C ALA A 470 14.67 15.54 1.55
N TYR A 471 14.25 15.37 0.30
CA TYR A 471 15.04 15.76 -0.86
C TYR A 471 15.36 17.25 -0.94
N SER A 472 14.54 18.15 -0.37
CA SER A 472 14.86 19.58 -0.30
C SER A 472 16.13 19.84 0.51
N TYR A 473 16.30 19.13 1.63
CA TYR A 473 17.51 19.20 2.45
C TYR A 473 18.69 18.50 1.79
N LEU A 474 18.46 17.38 1.09
CA LEU A 474 19.51 16.66 0.35
C LEU A 474 20.05 17.51 -0.82
N ARG A 475 19.22 18.33 -1.49
CA ARG A 475 19.69 19.32 -2.48
C ARG A 475 20.68 20.33 -1.84
N ALA A 476 20.32 20.87 -0.66
CA ALA A 476 21.20 21.78 0.05
C ALA A 476 22.47 21.07 0.54
N ALA A 477 22.38 19.84 1.04
CA ALA A 477 23.52 19.02 1.42
C ALA A 477 24.49 18.84 0.25
N ARG A 478 23.99 18.52 -0.94
CA ARG A 478 24.81 18.38 -2.16
C ARG A 478 25.52 19.68 -2.53
N ALA A 479 24.85 20.83 -2.42
CA ALA A 479 25.47 22.12 -2.67
C ALA A 479 26.57 22.45 -1.64
N TYR A 480 26.40 22.13 -0.36
CA TYR A 480 27.45 22.24 0.66
C TYR A 480 28.61 21.30 0.39
N PHE A 481 28.36 20.06 -0.02
CA PHE A 481 29.39 19.12 -0.46
C PHE A 481 30.28 19.71 -1.56
N MET A 482 29.70 20.33 -2.60
CA MET A 482 30.45 20.95 -3.70
C MET A 482 31.32 22.12 -3.24
N LYS A 483 31.08 22.66 -2.06
CA LYS A 483 31.82 23.75 -1.41
C LYS A 483 32.81 23.24 -0.35
N ASP A 484 32.98 21.93 -0.20
CA ASP A 484 33.73 21.27 0.87
C ASP A 484 33.28 21.69 2.30
N ASP A 485 32.03 22.14 2.44
CA ASP A 485 31.43 22.55 3.72
C ASP A 485 30.71 21.35 4.37
N TYR A 486 31.48 20.36 4.79
CA TYR A 486 31.00 19.10 5.35
C TYR A 486 30.22 19.29 6.68
N GLU A 487 30.47 20.35 7.44
CA GLU A 487 29.72 20.62 8.67
C GLU A 487 28.27 21.02 8.39
N ASN A 488 28.03 21.84 7.37
CA ASN A 488 26.69 22.22 6.97
C ASN A 488 26.00 21.10 6.16
N GLU A 489 26.77 20.31 5.41
CA GLU A 489 26.24 19.08 4.77
C GLU A 489 25.68 18.12 5.83
N VAL A 490 26.41 17.83 6.93
CA VAL A 490 25.94 17.01 8.06
C VAL A 490 24.63 17.54 8.62
N LYS A 491 24.52 18.87 8.84
CA LYS A 491 23.26 19.47 9.36
C LYS A 491 22.08 19.24 8.42
N MET A 492 22.29 19.38 7.10
CA MET A 492 21.23 19.19 6.13
C MET A 492 20.82 17.72 6.01
N CYS A 493 21.77 16.80 6.05
CA CYS A 493 21.48 15.36 6.08
C CYS A 493 20.70 14.96 7.35
N CYS A 494 21.05 15.49 8.51
CA CYS A 494 20.29 15.27 9.74
C CYS A 494 18.84 15.80 9.61
N LYS A 495 18.65 16.98 9.01
CA LYS A 495 17.32 17.53 8.76
C LYS A 495 16.52 16.67 7.75
N ALA A 496 17.16 16.14 6.74
CA ALA A 496 16.53 15.19 5.82
C ALA A 496 16.03 13.93 6.57
N LEU A 497 16.85 13.38 7.47
CA LEU A 497 16.48 12.22 8.29
C LEU A 497 15.29 12.50 9.21
N GLU A 498 15.17 13.71 9.79
CA GLU A 498 14.05 14.08 10.68
C GLU A 498 12.67 13.95 9.97
N VAL A 499 12.61 14.24 8.67
CA VAL A 499 11.36 14.32 7.92
C VAL A 499 11.15 13.16 6.95
N THR A 500 12.14 12.30 6.76
CA THR A 500 12.01 11.20 5.79
C THR A 500 11.05 10.11 6.28
N TRP A 501 10.34 9.54 5.32
CA TRP A 501 9.49 8.36 5.48
C TRP A 501 9.84 7.26 4.46
N ARG A 502 10.89 7.49 3.65
CA ARG A 502 11.38 6.55 2.62
C ARG A 502 12.74 6.00 3.02
N ALA A 503 12.91 4.68 2.85
CA ALA A 503 14.20 4.03 3.09
C ALA A 503 15.31 4.54 2.17
N ASP A 504 14.99 4.88 0.93
CA ASP A 504 15.95 5.40 -0.05
C ASP A 504 16.49 6.77 0.34
N ASP A 505 15.62 7.69 0.76
CA ASP A 505 16.04 9.02 1.20
C ASP A 505 16.88 8.94 2.48
N ALA A 506 16.49 8.06 3.42
CA ALA A 506 17.29 7.80 4.63
C ALA A 506 18.65 7.16 4.28
N GLY A 507 18.67 6.22 3.35
CA GLY A 507 19.89 5.58 2.86
C GLY A 507 20.86 6.60 2.27
N LEU A 508 20.36 7.48 1.40
CA LEU A 508 21.16 8.56 0.79
C LEU A 508 21.69 9.54 1.84
N ALA A 509 20.85 9.93 2.80
CA ALA A 509 21.27 10.82 3.89
C ALA A 509 22.37 10.18 4.76
N PHE A 510 22.23 8.91 5.16
CA PHE A 510 23.28 8.20 5.92
C PHE A 510 24.56 8.01 5.11
N TYR A 511 24.45 7.77 3.81
CA TYR A 511 25.61 7.63 2.93
C TYR A 511 26.40 8.95 2.86
N TRP A 512 25.74 10.08 2.67
CA TRP A 512 26.42 11.39 2.65
C TRP A 512 26.93 11.81 4.02
N LEU A 513 26.20 11.51 5.11
CA LEU A 513 26.71 11.70 6.47
C LEU A 513 28.01 10.93 6.71
N ALA A 514 28.07 9.66 6.25
CA ALA A 514 29.27 8.84 6.39
C ALA A 514 30.47 9.47 5.71
N TYR A 515 30.30 9.91 4.46
CA TYR A 515 31.37 10.58 3.72
C TYR A 515 31.79 11.91 4.38
N SER A 516 30.83 12.75 4.80
CA SER A 516 31.12 14.00 5.49
C SER A 516 31.86 13.77 6.80
N PHE A 517 31.45 12.78 7.62
CA PHE A 517 32.18 12.44 8.84
C PHE A 517 33.57 11.91 8.54
N TRP A 518 33.75 11.14 7.45
CA TRP A 518 35.07 10.73 7.01
C TRP A 518 35.97 11.93 6.69
N LYS A 519 35.45 12.91 5.93
CA LYS A 519 36.20 14.16 5.60
C LYS A 519 36.50 15.03 6.84
N LEU A 520 35.65 14.99 7.84
CA LEU A 520 35.83 15.66 9.12
C LEU A 520 36.69 14.86 10.11
N GLU A 521 37.31 13.76 9.68
CA GLU A 521 38.14 12.85 10.48
C GLU A 521 37.40 12.20 11.67
N LYS A 522 36.05 12.20 11.64
CA LYS A 522 35.19 11.54 12.64
C LYS A 522 34.91 10.09 12.21
N TYR A 523 35.96 9.30 12.17
CA TYR A 523 35.95 7.99 11.53
C TYR A 523 34.94 7.00 12.14
N ASP A 524 34.79 6.98 13.47
CA ASP A 524 33.82 6.09 14.14
C ASP A 524 32.37 6.43 13.74
N ALA A 525 32.04 7.72 13.62
CA ALA A 525 30.75 8.17 13.14
C ALA A 525 30.53 7.82 11.65
N ALA A 526 31.59 7.92 10.84
CA ALA A 526 31.53 7.50 9.43
C ALA A 526 31.23 6.00 9.30
N VAL A 527 31.93 5.14 10.08
CA VAL A 527 31.67 3.70 10.14
C VAL A 527 30.23 3.41 10.53
N ALA A 528 29.73 4.05 11.57
CA ALA A 528 28.36 3.87 12.06
C ALA A 528 27.31 4.27 11.00
N CYS A 529 27.52 5.40 10.28
CA CYS A 529 26.62 5.84 9.20
C CYS A 529 26.63 4.90 8.00
N TYR A 530 27.80 4.45 7.51
CA TYR A 530 27.86 3.47 6.40
C TYR A 530 27.18 2.16 6.78
N LYS A 531 27.41 1.69 8.00
CA LYS A 531 26.78 0.48 8.50
C LYS A 531 25.25 0.63 8.58
N ARG A 532 24.76 1.76 9.11
CA ARG A 532 23.32 2.05 9.16
C ARG A 532 22.71 2.11 7.76
N CYS A 533 23.37 2.79 6.80
CA CYS A 533 22.95 2.83 5.41
C CYS A 533 22.86 1.42 4.81
N SER A 534 23.87 0.56 5.06
CA SER A 534 23.92 -0.80 4.53
C SER A 534 22.83 -1.75 5.07
N MET A 535 22.21 -1.40 6.19
CA MET A 535 21.11 -2.16 6.81
C MET A 535 19.72 -1.74 6.30
N LEU A 536 19.62 -0.57 5.66
CA LEU A 536 18.38 -0.12 5.07
C LEU A 536 18.11 -0.84 3.74
N ASN A 537 16.83 -1.06 3.43
CA ASN A 537 16.43 -1.53 2.11
C ASN A 537 16.41 -0.33 1.14
N SER A 538 17.59 0.12 0.73
CA SER A 538 17.79 1.28 -0.15
C SER A 538 18.79 0.95 -1.25
N TYR A 539 18.73 1.73 -2.35
CA TYR A 539 19.67 1.57 -3.47
C TYR A 539 21.13 1.89 -3.09
N MET A 540 21.35 2.66 -2.00
CA MET A 540 22.69 2.99 -1.50
C MET A 540 23.34 1.88 -0.64
N ALA A 541 22.59 0.85 -0.26
CA ALA A 541 23.08 -0.15 0.69
C ALA A 541 24.32 -0.92 0.22
N SER A 542 24.42 -1.20 -1.07
CA SER A 542 25.57 -1.91 -1.66
C SER A 542 26.84 -1.02 -1.68
N GLU A 543 26.68 0.23 -2.13
CA GLU A 543 27.74 1.23 -2.22
C GLU A 543 28.31 1.51 -0.82
N ALA A 544 27.42 1.70 0.18
CA ALA A 544 27.80 1.91 1.56
C ALA A 544 28.65 0.77 2.14
N LYS A 545 28.39 -0.48 1.75
CA LYS A 545 29.23 -1.63 2.17
C LYS A 545 30.63 -1.54 1.58
N THR A 546 30.73 -1.17 0.31
CA THR A 546 32.02 -1.07 -0.38
C THR A 546 32.87 0.04 0.22
N GLU A 547 32.30 1.23 0.42
CA GLU A 547 33.04 2.35 1.04
C GLU A 547 33.34 2.12 2.51
N LEU A 548 32.52 1.42 3.26
CA LEU A 548 32.83 0.99 4.61
C LEU A 548 34.09 0.11 4.67
N ASP A 549 34.23 -0.84 3.76
CA ASP A 549 35.40 -1.71 3.71
C ASP A 549 36.65 -0.93 3.28
N GLU A 550 36.50 0.05 2.39
CA GLU A 550 37.59 0.97 2.00
C GLU A 550 38.03 1.84 3.21
N LEU A 551 37.09 2.45 3.93
CA LEU A 551 37.39 3.24 5.11
C LEU A 551 38.13 2.42 6.20
N LEU A 552 37.65 1.21 6.50
CA LEU A 552 38.26 0.31 7.49
C LEU A 552 39.68 -0.11 7.09
N SER A 553 39.96 -0.22 5.79
CA SER A 553 41.29 -0.58 5.28
C SER A 553 42.24 0.60 5.25
N SER A 554 41.74 1.82 5.04
CA SER A 554 42.53 3.05 4.89
C SER A 554 42.96 3.68 6.22
N VAL A 555 42.18 3.47 7.29
CA VAL A 555 42.44 4.06 8.61
C VAL A 555 42.94 2.99 9.59
N LYS A 556 44.19 3.12 10.00
CA LYS A 556 44.84 2.13 10.89
C LYS A 556 44.19 2.08 12.28
N GLY A 557 43.71 0.90 12.65
CA GLY A 557 43.13 0.67 13.98
C GLY A 557 41.63 0.91 14.07
N LEU A 558 41.01 1.41 13.02
CA LEU A 558 39.57 1.55 12.93
C LEU A 558 38.88 0.18 12.89
N LYS A 559 37.76 0.02 13.60
CA LYS A 559 37.04 -1.25 13.73
C LYS A 559 35.54 -1.03 13.53
N ARG A 560 34.84 -2.12 13.24
CA ARG A 560 33.37 -2.17 13.33
C ARG A 560 32.97 -2.24 14.80
N HIS A 561 31.98 -1.46 15.20
CA HIS A 561 31.42 -1.43 16.54
C HIS A 561 30.18 -2.33 16.64
N SER A 562 29.68 -2.56 17.87
CA SER A 562 28.34 -3.15 18.06
C SER A 562 27.25 -2.18 17.60
N VAL A 563 26.01 -2.64 17.53
CA VAL A 563 24.87 -1.78 17.15
C VAL A 563 24.66 -0.69 18.20
N GLU A 564 24.76 -1.05 19.46
CA GLU A 564 24.57 -0.13 20.60
C GLU A 564 25.68 0.94 20.67
N GLU A 565 26.91 0.58 20.31
CA GLU A 565 28.02 1.54 20.22
C GLU A 565 27.83 2.48 19.04
N ASP A 566 27.41 1.98 17.86
CA ASP A 566 27.08 2.81 16.69
C ASP A 566 25.98 3.82 17.02
N GLU A 567 24.92 3.39 17.71
CA GLU A 567 23.82 4.27 18.11
C GLU A 567 24.31 5.38 19.07
N ALA A 568 25.07 5.03 20.10
CA ALA A 568 25.63 6.00 21.03
C ALA A 568 26.57 7.03 20.34
N ILE A 569 27.37 6.58 19.36
CA ILE A 569 28.25 7.45 18.57
C ILE A 569 27.41 8.44 17.74
N LEU A 570 26.41 7.95 17.03
CA LEU A 570 25.57 8.77 16.15
C LEU A 570 24.71 9.76 16.96
N GLU A 571 24.16 9.35 18.11
CA GLU A 571 23.45 10.24 19.04
C GLU A 571 24.36 11.35 19.56
N ALA A 572 25.60 11.04 19.92
CA ALA A 572 26.58 12.05 20.36
C ALA A 572 26.89 13.09 19.27
N HIS A 573 26.68 12.75 18.00
CA HIS A 573 26.81 13.65 16.86
C HIS A 573 25.48 14.30 16.43
N GLY A 574 24.38 14.05 17.15
CA GLY A 574 23.06 14.63 16.87
C GLY A 574 22.35 14.04 15.65
N VAL A 575 22.72 12.82 15.25
CA VAL A 575 22.06 12.14 14.12
C VAL A 575 20.71 11.55 14.58
N PRO A 576 19.57 11.84 13.92
CA PRO A 576 18.25 11.40 14.35
C PRO A 576 17.99 9.95 13.91
N LEU A 577 18.35 8.97 14.74
CA LEU A 577 18.33 7.55 14.42
C LEU A 577 16.93 6.94 14.24
N ASN A 578 15.98 7.40 15.05
CA ASN A 578 14.65 6.80 15.14
C ASN A 578 13.60 7.49 14.26
N ALA A 579 13.94 8.62 13.66
CA ALA A 579 12.97 9.46 12.95
C ALA A 579 12.23 8.74 11.83
N LEU A 580 12.90 7.88 11.04
CA LEU A 580 12.28 7.07 9.99
C LEU A 580 11.22 6.13 10.57
N THR A 581 11.55 5.38 11.64
CA THR A 581 10.63 4.47 12.32
C THR A 581 9.45 5.23 12.93
N GLU A 582 9.72 6.32 13.65
CA GLU A 582 8.68 7.17 14.24
C GLU A 582 7.75 7.80 13.21
N ASN A 583 8.26 8.13 12.02
CA ASN A 583 7.45 8.65 10.92
C ASN A 583 6.59 7.54 10.30
N ALA A 584 7.12 6.33 10.17
CA ALA A 584 6.37 5.16 9.70
C ALA A 584 5.25 4.76 10.69
N GLU A 585 5.53 4.73 11.99
CA GLU A 585 4.54 4.50 13.04
C GLU A 585 3.43 5.56 13.03
N PHE A 586 3.79 6.82 12.84
CA PHE A 586 2.83 7.90 12.71
C PHE A 586 1.93 7.73 11.49
N LEU A 587 2.50 7.40 10.33
CA LEU A 587 1.72 7.14 9.11
C LEU A 587 0.76 5.96 9.31
N LEU A 588 1.19 4.90 9.98
CA LEU A 588 0.33 3.77 10.26
C LEU A 588 -0.80 4.12 11.25
N ALA A 589 -0.51 4.91 12.26
CA ALA A 589 -1.53 5.42 13.18
C ALA A 589 -2.53 6.36 12.47
N ALA A 590 -2.02 7.27 11.61
CA ALA A 590 -2.88 8.14 10.79
C ALA A 590 -3.73 7.33 9.79
N ALA A 591 -3.19 6.24 9.23
CA ALA A 591 -3.93 5.32 8.37
C ALA A 591 -5.16 4.75 9.07
N LYS A 592 -4.97 4.23 10.29
CA LYS A 592 -6.07 3.71 11.11
C LYS A 592 -7.19 4.73 11.27
N GLU A 593 -6.85 5.93 11.74
CA GLU A 593 -7.86 6.95 12.07
C GLU A 593 -8.54 7.53 10.82
N THR A 594 -7.84 7.61 9.69
CA THR A 594 -8.43 8.05 8.41
C THR A 594 -9.37 6.98 7.81
N ILE A 595 -9.00 5.69 7.89
CA ILE A 595 -9.86 4.58 7.46
C ILE A 595 -11.12 4.49 8.35
N ASP A 596 -10.96 4.65 9.65
CA ASP A 596 -12.08 4.66 10.60
C ASP A 596 -13.00 5.89 10.39
N SER A 597 -12.49 6.94 9.76
CA SER A 597 -13.26 8.12 9.31
C SER A 597 -13.83 7.97 7.88
N SER A 598 -13.82 6.77 7.31
CA SER A 598 -14.26 6.48 5.92
C SER A 598 -13.41 7.13 4.80
N ALA A 599 -12.27 7.72 5.11
CA ALA A 599 -11.30 8.22 4.14
C ALA A 599 -10.31 7.11 3.72
N VAL A 600 -10.86 6.04 3.15
CA VAL A 600 -10.15 4.77 2.93
C VAL A 600 -8.97 4.94 2.00
N SER A 601 -9.10 5.67 0.88
CA SER A 601 -8.01 5.88 -0.09
C SER A 601 -6.79 6.54 0.55
N LEU A 602 -7.02 7.61 1.33
CA LEU A 602 -5.94 8.33 2.02
C LEU A 602 -5.27 7.45 3.08
N GLY A 603 -6.07 6.73 3.88
CA GLY A 603 -5.55 5.84 4.89
C GLY A 603 -4.74 4.68 4.31
N CYS A 604 -5.14 4.13 3.18
CA CYS A 604 -4.38 3.09 2.48
C CYS A 604 -3.01 3.57 2.00
N ILE A 605 -2.91 4.81 1.51
CA ILE A 605 -1.63 5.43 1.13
C ILE A 605 -0.69 5.47 2.35
N PHE A 606 -1.18 5.97 3.49
CA PHE A 606 -0.39 6.03 4.73
C PHE A 606 0.01 4.64 5.23
N ALA A 607 -0.91 3.68 5.21
CA ALA A 607 -0.64 2.33 5.67
C ALA A 607 0.43 1.64 4.82
N ALA A 608 0.37 1.76 3.49
CA ALA A 608 1.36 1.19 2.59
C ALA A 608 2.77 1.75 2.86
N ALA A 609 2.88 3.05 3.12
CA ALA A 609 4.16 3.67 3.48
C ALA A 609 4.70 3.17 4.83
N GLY A 610 3.85 3.11 5.87
CA GLY A 610 4.24 2.64 7.19
C GLY A 610 4.71 1.19 7.20
N VAL A 611 3.95 0.29 6.55
CA VAL A 611 4.26 -1.14 6.47
C VAL A 611 5.60 -1.41 5.77
N ARG A 612 5.93 -0.69 4.71
CA ARG A 612 7.21 -0.84 4.00
C ARG A 612 8.43 -0.63 4.90
N ILE A 613 8.35 0.28 5.86
CA ILE A 613 9.44 0.57 6.79
C ILE A 613 9.41 -0.38 8.00
N LEU A 614 8.22 -0.57 8.60
CA LEU A 614 8.05 -1.39 9.81
C LEU A 614 8.09 -2.89 9.52
N ARG A 615 7.91 -3.29 8.25
CA ARG A 615 7.86 -4.69 7.79
C ARG A 615 6.81 -5.51 8.57
N ASP A 616 5.66 -4.91 8.83
CA ASP A 616 4.54 -5.58 9.48
C ASP A 616 3.72 -6.36 8.45
N ASP A 617 4.20 -7.56 8.13
CA ASP A 617 3.57 -8.44 7.14
C ASP A 617 2.15 -8.87 7.54
N ALA A 618 1.79 -8.80 8.82
CA ALA A 618 0.45 -9.14 9.29
C ALA A 618 -0.64 -8.16 8.79
N ILE A 619 -0.27 -6.95 8.39
CA ILE A 619 -1.19 -5.93 7.89
C ILE A 619 -1.39 -6.03 6.37
N VAL A 620 -0.47 -6.67 5.64
CA VAL A 620 -0.50 -6.78 4.18
C VAL A 620 -1.82 -7.35 3.64
N PRO A 621 -2.38 -8.46 4.18
CA PRO A 621 -3.67 -8.97 3.72
C PRO A 621 -4.83 -7.98 3.93
N ALA A 622 -4.79 -7.19 5.01
CA ALA A 622 -5.79 -6.15 5.26
C ALA A 622 -5.73 -5.03 4.21
N LEU A 623 -4.53 -4.62 3.82
CA LEU A 623 -4.33 -3.63 2.76
C LEU A 623 -4.81 -4.13 1.41
N ARG A 624 -4.57 -5.39 1.07
CA ARG A 624 -5.10 -6.01 -0.15
C ARG A 624 -6.62 -6.03 -0.18
N ALA A 625 -7.25 -6.36 0.95
CA ALA A 625 -8.70 -6.32 1.07
C ALA A 625 -9.29 -4.90 0.86
N LEU A 626 -8.48 -3.87 1.07
CA LEU A 626 -8.82 -2.47 0.79
C LEU A 626 -8.44 -2.02 -0.63
N ASN A 627 -8.04 -2.96 -1.53
CA ASN A 627 -7.58 -2.72 -2.90
C ASN A 627 -6.31 -1.85 -3.01
N VAL A 628 -5.40 -1.98 -2.06
CA VAL A 628 -4.08 -1.33 -2.15
C VAL A 628 -3.14 -2.21 -2.97
N THR A 629 -2.69 -1.72 -4.11
CA THR A 629 -1.52 -2.26 -4.81
C THR A 629 -0.26 -1.82 -4.05
N MET A 630 0.44 -2.80 -3.50
CA MET A 630 1.69 -2.57 -2.77
C MET A 630 2.90 -2.70 -3.66
#